data_f4fc11333d5064845dc714958ddc400d
#
_entry.id   f4fc11333d5064845dc714958ddc400d
#
_cell.length_a   1.000
_cell.length_b   1.000
_cell.length_c   1.000
_cell.angle_alpha   90.00
_cell.angle_beta   90.00
_cell.angle_gamma   90.00
#
_symmetry.space_group_name_H-M   'P 1'
#
loop_
_entity.id
_entity.type
_entity.pdbx_description
1 polymer ?
#
loop_
_entity_poly.entity_id
_entity_poly.type
_entity_poly.pdbx_seq_one_letter_code
_entity_poly.pdbx_strand_id
1 'polypeptide(L)' 'MRIMAELFPARETKSVELPEGSSGYELMKRLDLAVDVHILVQGDAPIPVDETLRDGEQVRVIAVVSGG' A
#
# COMPACT_ATOMS: atom_id res chain seq x y z
N MET A 1 -0.93 9.34 -11.19
CA MET A 1 -1.46 7.98 -11.30
C MET A 1 -2.38 7.67 -10.14
N ARG A 2 -3.30 6.77 -10.34
CA ARG A 2 -4.26 6.40 -9.32
C ARG A 2 -4.02 4.98 -8.86
N ILE A 3 -3.94 4.78 -7.55
CA ILE A 3 -3.74 3.48 -6.93
C ILE A 3 -4.95 3.20 -6.04
N MET A 4 -5.49 1.99 -6.17
CA MET A 4 -6.55 1.55 -5.27
C MET A 4 -5.90 0.80 -4.11
N ALA A 5 -5.99 1.37 -2.93
CA ALA A 5 -5.41 0.77 -1.73
C ALA A 5 -6.51 0.12 -0.91
N GLU A 6 -6.36 -1.17 -0.69
CA GLU A 6 -7.29 -1.95 0.12
C GLU A 6 -6.64 -2.22 1.47
N LEU A 7 -7.21 -1.70 2.52
CA LEU A 7 -6.62 -1.75 3.86
C LEU A 7 -7.21 -2.88 4.69
N PHE A 8 -6.36 -3.65 5.33
CA PHE A 8 -6.76 -4.75 6.22
C PHE A 8 -6.09 -4.59 7.59
N PRO A 9 -6.75 -4.93 8.65
CA PRO A 9 -8.05 -5.60 8.76
C PRO A 9 -9.26 -4.69 8.64
N ALA A 10 -9.05 -3.40 8.41
CA ALA A 10 -10.15 -2.43 8.38
C ALA A 10 -11.15 -2.67 7.25
N ARG A 11 -10.71 -3.35 6.19
CA ARG A 11 -11.52 -3.62 5.00
C ARG A 11 -12.03 -2.35 4.34
N GLU A 12 -11.16 -1.36 4.25
CA GLU A 12 -11.45 -0.11 3.58
C GLU A 12 -10.71 -0.05 2.26
N THR A 13 -11.36 0.48 1.24
CA THR A 13 -10.72 0.72 -0.04
C THR A 13 -10.61 2.22 -0.25
N LYS A 14 -9.41 2.69 -0.54
CA LYS A 14 -9.17 4.10 -0.79
C LYS A 14 -8.51 4.29 -2.14
N SER A 15 -8.97 5.29 -2.86
CA SER A 15 -8.35 5.71 -4.12
C SER A 15 -7.33 6.79 -3.81
N VAL A 16 -6.09 6.55 -4.19
CA VAL A 16 -4.98 7.44 -3.84
C VAL A 16 -4.34 7.96 -5.11
N GLU A 17 -4.20 9.27 -5.22
CA GLU A 17 -3.49 9.89 -6.33
C GLU A 17 -2.03 10.08 -5.96
N LEU A 18 -1.14 9.63 -6.82
CA LEU A 18 0.30 9.73 -6.60
C LEU A 18 0.98 10.18 -7.89
N PRO A 19 2.12 10.89 -7.79
CA PRO A 19 2.91 11.20 -8.97
C PRO A 19 3.40 9.93 -9.67
N GLU A 20 3.59 10.01 -10.97
CA GLU A 20 4.18 8.91 -11.72
C GLU A 20 5.56 8.56 -11.15
N GLY A 21 5.83 7.27 -11.08
CA GLY A 21 7.10 6.79 -10.54
C GLY A 21 7.10 6.62 -9.04
N SER A 22 5.99 6.88 -8.37
CA SER A 22 5.89 6.69 -6.93
C SER A 22 6.01 5.22 -6.55
N SER A 23 6.59 4.98 -5.39
CA SER A 23 6.73 3.64 -4.84
C SER A 23 5.73 3.41 -3.71
N GLY A 24 5.82 2.24 -3.09
CA GLY A 24 5.02 1.94 -1.92
C GLY A 24 5.26 2.91 -0.76
N TYR A 25 6.45 3.49 -0.68
CA TYR A 25 6.74 4.50 0.34
C TYR A 25 5.80 5.69 0.22
N GLU A 26 5.63 6.20 -0.99
CA GLU A 26 4.76 7.35 -1.22
C GLU A 26 3.30 7.00 -0.96
N LEU A 27 2.91 5.77 -1.28
CA LEU A 27 1.57 5.30 -0.98
C LEU A 27 1.33 5.29 0.53
N MET A 28 2.26 4.68 1.28
CA MET A 28 2.13 4.60 2.73
C MET A 28 2.13 5.98 3.37
N LYS A 29 2.95 6.88 2.85
CA LYS A 29 3.01 8.25 3.35
C LYS A 29 1.70 8.98 3.12
N ARG A 30 1.11 8.78 1.94
CA ARG A 30 -0.17 9.42 1.61
C ARG A 30 -1.30 8.88 2.48
N LEU A 31 -1.22 7.60 2.84
CA LEU A 31 -2.21 6.97 3.71
C LEU A 31 -1.93 7.23 5.20
N ASP A 32 -0.81 7.85 5.51
CA ASP A 32 -0.38 8.12 6.88
C ASP A 32 -0.20 6.82 7.68
N LEU A 33 0.44 5.84 7.05
CA LEU A 33 0.67 4.53 7.66
C LEU A 33 2.16 4.27 7.80
N ALA A 34 2.54 3.60 8.89
CA ALA A 34 3.93 3.26 9.15
C ALA A 34 4.35 2.06 8.31
N VAL A 35 5.50 2.16 7.64
CA VAL A 35 5.98 1.09 6.75
C VAL A 35 6.48 -0.13 7.51
N ASP A 36 6.90 0.04 8.75
CA ASP A 36 7.47 -1.06 9.54
C ASP A 36 6.42 -1.99 10.15
N VAL A 37 5.15 -1.61 10.10
CA VAL A 37 4.07 -2.43 10.67
C VAL A 37 3.01 -2.79 9.61
N HIS A 38 3.36 -2.65 8.34
CA HIS A 38 2.44 -2.99 7.25
C HIS A 38 3.17 -3.77 6.17
N ILE A 39 2.43 -4.63 5.48
CA ILE A 39 2.92 -5.38 4.33
C ILE A 39 2.09 -4.96 3.12
N LEU A 40 2.77 -4.74 2.01
CA LEU A 40 2.10 -4.46 0.74
C LEU A 40 2.00 -5.76 -0.04
N VAL A 41 0.82 -6.03 -0.58
CA VAL A 41 0.57 -7.24 -1.37
C VAL A 41 -0.10 -6.84 -2.67
N GLN A 42 0.42 -7.38 -3.76
CA GLN A 42 -0.15 -7.19 -5.09
C GLN A 42 -0.51 -8.55 -5.66
N GLY A 43 -1.80 -8.76 -5.93
CA GLY A 43 -2.26 -10.10 -6.29
C GLY A 43 -2.03 -11.04 -5.12
N ASP A 44 -1.28 -12.11 -5.35
CA ASP A 44 -0.97 -13.10 -4.32
C ASP A 44 0.44 -12.98 -3.78
N ALA A 45 1.15 -11.92 -4.13
CA ALA A 45 2.57 -11.79 -3.78
C ALA A 45 2.83 -10.53 -2.97
N PRO A 46 3.61 -10.64 -1.89
CA PRO A 46 4.08 -9.44 -1.21
C PRO A 46 5.06 -8.68 -2.12
N ILE A 47 5.02 -7.36 -2.04
CA ILE A 47 5.94 -6.54 -2.81
C ILE A 47 6.76 -5.68 -1.85
N PRO A 48 8.03 -5.40 -2.22
CA PRO A 48 8.84 -4.49 -1.41
C PRO A 48 8.23 -3.09 -1.38
N VAL A 49 8.38 -2.41 -0.26
CA VAL A 49 7.82 -1.06 -0.11
C VAL A 49 8.46 -0.05 -1.06
N ASP A 50 9.66 -0.32 -1.54
CA ASP A 50 10.35 0.55 -2.48
C ASP A 50 10.04 0.23 -3.95
N GLU A 51 9.17 -0.73 -4.20
CA GLU A 51 8.80 -1.07 -5.57
C GLU A 51 7.97 0.04 -6.20
N THR A 52 8.30 0.37 -7.44
CA THR A 52 7.56 1.39 -8.20
C THR A 52 6.16 0.87 -8.54
N LEU A 53 5.16 1.69 -8.26
CA LEU A 53 3.78 1.37 -8.54
C LEU A 53 3.40 1.86 -9.94
N ARG A 54 2.34 1.29 -10.48
CA ARG A 54 1.82 1.65 -11.81
C ARG A 54 0.41 2.17 -11.71
N ASP A 55 0.06 3.05 -12.63
CA ASP A 55 -1.29 3.60 -12.69
C ASP A 55 -2.33 2.48 -12.80
N GLY A 56 -3.37 2.59 -12.00
CA GLY A 56 -4.47 1.63 -12.03
C GLY A 56 -4.25 0.37 -11.19
N GLU A 57 -3.11 0.25 -10.53
CA GLU A 57 -2.85 -0.93 -9.70
C GLU A 57 -3.71 -0.96 -8.46
N GLN A 58 -4.04 -2.18 -8.04
CA GLN A 58 -4.67 -2.42 -6.77
C GLN A 58 -3.66 -3.05 -5.83
N VAL A 59 -3.49 -2.44 -4.66
CA VAL A 59 -2.52 -2.88 -3.66
C VAL A 59 -3.25 -3.11 -2.35
N ARG A 60 -2.99 -4.25 -1.72
CA ARG A 60 -3.49 -4.51 -0.37
C ARG A 60 -2.44 -4.06 0.64
N VAL A 61 -2.89 -3.36 1.64
CA VAL A 61 -2.02 -2.89 2.73
C VAL A 61 -2.49 -3.60 3.99
N ILE A 62 -1.67 -4.52 4.47
CA ILE A 62 -2.05 -5.39 5.57
C ILE A 62 -1.27 -4.99 6.82
N ALA A 63 -2.00 -4.65 7.88
CA ALA A 63 -1.37 -4.31 9.14
C ALA A 63 -0.82 -5.57 9.80
N VAL A 64 0.44 -5.53 10.20
CA VAL A 64 1.08 -6.62 10.92
C VAL A 64 1.06 -6.25 12.39
N VAL A 65 0.25 -6.96 13.16
CA VAL A 65 0.20 -6.74 14.59
C VAL A 65 1.21 -7.69 15.23
N SER A 66 2.32 -7.13 15.71
CA SER A 66 3.19 -7.93 16.54
C SER A 66 2.42 -8.14 17.85
N GLY A 67 2.11 -9.38 18.14
CA GLY A 67 1.39 -9.71 19.36
C GLY A 67 2.24 -9.36 20.56
N GLY A 68 2.25 -8.12 20.86
CA GLY A 68 2.92 -7.64 22.07
C GLY A 68 1.96 -7.62 23.21
#